data_de70ade8400558c08a7d029f2f6f236a
#
_entry.id   de70ade8400558c08a7d029f2f6f236a
#
_cell.length_a   1.000
_cell.length_b   1.000
_cell.length_c   1.000
_cell.angle_alpha   90.00
_cell.angle_beta   90.00
_cell.angle_gamma   90.00
#
_symmetry.space_group_name_H-M   'P 1'
#
loop_
_entity.id
_entity.type
_entity.pdbx_description
1 polymer ?
#
loop_
_entity_poly.entity_id
_entity_poly.type
_entity_poly.pdbx_seq_one_letter_code
_entity_poly.pdbx_strand_id
1 'polypeptide(L)'
;MDAAIAGAVLLGFCEPQMTGLGGDCFVLFSPAGSDDIKALNGSGHAPRQACADTLREQGHQTVPVASAHAVSVPGAVGAFCQLSQDWGALGLERVLAPAIHYAEAGVPVAPRVALDWHEDQSRLQSNGLRFFLPEGSAPEAGQMFRAPGQAEVLRRIAKNGAKAFYEGEVADDMLHTLQEMGGVHQADDFTSEKPDYTTPISGDYKGTELVEHPPNTQGATAILMLNMLSHFDLSGLDPFGPKRTHIEAEIAKLAYNARNRFIADPRYMGREDYLTDPKTATALAALVNPLSVIKSVDQITETVHKDTIYITVVDKDRMAVSLIYSIFNGFGSGIASEKFGILFQNRGAGFNLTPGHPNELGGGKRPMHTIIPGMLRQNKRVTMPFGVMGGQYQSNGHTRFVSNMVDFGMDPQSAIDGPRSFFENGALNLETGYDQKTAADLTALGHNVVWADAAIGGAQAINCHASGVLEGASDPRKDGCALGY
;
A
#
# COMPACT_ATOMS: atom_id res chain seq x y z
N MET A 1 15.80 5.68 10.21
CA MET A 1 14.77 6.55 9.60
C MET A 1 15.25 7.21 8.31
N ASP A 2 16.37 7.94 8.33
CA ASP A 2 16.88 8.68 7.16
C ASP A 2 17.01 7.84 5.88
N ALA A 3 17.51 6.61 5.99
CA ALA A 3 17.64 5.71 4.84
C ALA A 3 16.28 5.32 4.24
N ALA A 4 15.25 5.12 5.08
CA ALA A 4 13.91 4.81 4.60
C ALA A 4 13.30 5.99 3.83
N ILE A 5 13.45 7.22 4.34
CA ILE A 5 12.97 8.43 3.67
C ILE A 5 13.73 8.66 2.36
N ALA A 6 15.07 8.56 2.38
CA ALA A 6 15.90 8.74 1.19
C ALA A 6 15.54 7.75 0.09
N GLY A 7 15.36 6.47 0.45
CA GLY A 7 14.93 5.41 -0.47
C GLY A 7 13.53 5.65 -1.01
N ALA A 8 12.56 6.01 -0.14
CA ALA A 8 11.19 6.28 -0.56
C ALA A 8 11.10 7.43 -1.58
N VAL A 9 11.77 8.55 -1.30
CA VAL A 9 11.75 9.71 -2.20
C VAL A 9 12.46 9.40 -3.53
N LEU A 10 13.59 8.68 -3.50
CA LEU A 10 14.31 8.28 -4.71
C LEU A 10 13.46 7.33 -5.57
N LEU A 11 12.75 6.38 -4.96
CA LEU A 11 11.85 5.46 -5.68
C LEU A 11 10.71 6.18 -6.41
N GLY A 12 10.31 7.37 -5.99
CA GLY A 12 9.37 8.21 -6.74
C GLY A 12 9.85 8.61 -8.15
N PHE A 13 11.15 8.46 -8.44
CA PHE A 13 11.73 8.66 -9.78
C PHE A 13 12.12 7.34 -10.45
N CYS A 14 12.45 6.33 -9.67
CA CYS A 14 12.75 5.00 -10.19
C CYS A 14 11.47 4.26 -10.63
N GLU A 15 10.38 4.44 -9.89
CA GLU A 15 9.08 3.80 -10.11
C GLU A 15 7.94 4.84 -10.10
N PRO A 16 7.95 5.86 -11.00
CA PRO A 16 7.00 6.95 -10.95
C PRO A 16 5.55 6.51 -11.25
N GLN A 17 5.34 5.35 -11.86
CA GLN A 17 4.02 4.76 -12.05
C GLN A 17 3.45 4.19 -10.74
N MET A 18 4.29 3.88 -9.74
CA MET A 18 3.90 3.26 -8.48
C MET A 18 3.73 4.26 -7.33
N THR A 19 4.57 5.31 -7.32
CA THR A 19 4.69 6.24 -6.21
C THR A 19 5.22 7.61 -6.65
N GLY A 20 5.19 8.62 -5.77
CA GLY A 20 5.69 9.96 -6.10
C GLY A 20 5.21 11.03 -5.10
N LEU A 21 5.74 12.25 -5.20
CA LEU A 21 5.48 13.35 -4.26
C LEU A 21 3.99 13.67 -4.08
N GLY A 22 3.15 13.34 -5.04
CA GLY A 22 1.69 13.50 -4.98
C GLY A 22 0.95 12.33 -4.34
N GLY A 23 1.64 11.44 -3.59
CA GLY A 23 1.08 10.25 -2.97
C GLY A 23 0.94 10.30 -1.45
N ASP A 24 0.63 9.12 -0.89
CA ASP A 24 0.44 8.87 0.54
C ASP A 24 1.40 7.81 1.04
N CYS A 25 1.75 7.86 2.34
CA CYS A 25 2.53 6.80 2.97
C CYS A 25 2.00 6.42 4.36
N PHE A 26 2.33 5.20 4.79
CA PHE A 26 2.16 4.74 6.17
C PHE A 26 3.46 4.12 6.65
N VAL A 27 3.75 4.31 7.92
CA VAL A 27 4.99 3.83 8.51
C VAL A 27 4.72 3.19 9.86
N LEU A 28 5.23 1.98 10.04
CA LEU A 28 5.47 1.39 11.36
C LEU A 28 6.97 1.44 11.63
N PHE A 29 7.38 1.76 12.84
CA PHE A 29 8.78 1.71 13.21
C PHE A 29 8.98 1.44 14.69
N SER A 30 10.06 0.74 15.00
CA SER A 30 10.54 0.55 16.37
C SER A 30 11.80 1.39 16.55
N PRO A 31 11.83 2.35 17.48
CA PRO A 31 13.02 3.14 17.76
C PRO A 31 14.21 2.29 18.20
N ALA A 32 15.43 2.77 17.96
CA ALA A 32 16.63 2.11 18.38
C ALA A 32 16.62 1.79 19.90
N GLY A 33 16.94 0.55 20.25
CA GLY A 33 16.94 0.08 21.64
C GLY A 33 15.56 -0.04 22.30
N SER A 34 14.49 0.03 21.52
CA SER A 34 13.12 -0.12 22.00
C SER A 34 12.42 -1.26 21.25
N ASP A 35 11.52 -1.96 21.92
CA ASP A 35 10.59 -2.91 21.30
C ASP A 35 9.17 -2.33 21.15
N ASP A 36 8.99 -1.05 21.49
CA ASP A 36 7.75 -0.33 21.21
C ASP A 36 7.65 -0.03 19.72
N ILE A 37 6.47 -0.27 19.15
CA ILE A 37 6.19 0.04 17.75
C ILE A 37 5.33 1.30 17.71
N LYS A 38 5.75 2.24 16.89
CA LYS A 38 5.05 3.47 16.60
C LYS A 38 4.49 3.44 15.20
N ALA A 39 3.38 4.12 14.98
CA ALA A 39 2.75 4.25 13.67
C ALA A 39 2.59 5.72 13.29
N LEU A 40 2.83 6.03 12.01
CA LEU A 40 2.54 7.35 11.45
C LEU A 40 1.66 7.19 10.22
N ASN A 41 0.54 7.90 10.22
CA ASN A 41 -0.39 8.03 9.12
C ASN A 41 -0.06 9.28 8.30
N GLY A 42 0.49 9.07 7.11
CA GLY A 42 0.75 10.10 6.11
C GLY A 42 -0.19 9.98 4.92
N SER A 43 -1.46 9.63 5.14
CA SER A 43 -2.50 9.69 4.11
C SER A 43 -3.23 11.02 4.14
N GLY A 44 -3.52 11.55 2.95
CA GLY A 44 -4.18 12.83 2.81
C GLY A 44 -5.70 12.79 2.96
N HIS A 45 -6.27 13.95 3.22
CA HIS A 45 -7.72 14.12 3.34
C HIS A 45 -8.35 14.48 1.99
N ALA A 46 -9.60 14.11 1.80
CA ALA A 46 -10.42 14.66 0.72
C ALA A 46 -10.58 16.18 0.89
N PRO A 47 -10.64 16.95 -0.20
CA PRO A 47 -10.92 18.38 -0.12
C PRO A 47 -12.18 18.64 0.69
N ARG A 48 -12.22 19.72 1.48
CA ARG A 48 -13.38 20.03 2.34
C ARG A 48 -14.69 20.20 1.58
N GLN A 49 -14.61 20.57 0.30
CA GLN A 49 -15.79 20.71 -0.57
C GLN A 49 -16.19 19.41 -1.28
N ALA A 50 -15.47 18.29 -1.07
CA ALA A 50 -15.82 17.01 -1.66
C ALA A 50 -17.15 16.49 -1.11
N CYS A 51 -18.05 16.10 -2.01
CA CYS A 51 -19.40 15.67 -1.68
C CYS A 51 -19.86 14.52 -2.58
N ALA A 52 -20.33 13.43 -1.95
CA ALA A 52 -20.83 12.27 -2.67
C ALA A 52 -22.10 12.56 -3.47
N ASP A 53 -22.98 13.45 -2.95
CA ASP A 53 -24.22 13.84 -3.65
C ASP A 53 -23.94 14.46 -5.01
N THR A 54 -22.92 15.35 -5.08
CA THR A 54 -22.51 15.97 -6.35
C THR A 54 -22.15 14.93 -7.40
N LEU A 55 -21.39 13.90 -7.03
CA LEU A 55 -21.02 12.84 -7.97
C LEU A 55 -22.22 11.95 -8.33
N ARG A 56 -23.12 11.67 -7.39
CA ARG A 56 -24.37 10.93 -7.67
C ARG A 56 -25.27 11.69 -8.63
N GLU A 57 -25.43 13.00 -8.45
CA GLU A 57 -26.21 13.88 -9.35
C GLU A 57 -25.62 13.92 -10.77
N GLN A 58 -24.30 13.76 -10.90
CA GLN A 58 -23.61 13.62 -12.18
C GLN A 58 -23.74 12.20 -12.78
N GLY A 59 -24.43 11.27 -12.10
CA GLY A 59 -24.67 9.90 -12.57
C GLY A 59 -23.57 8.89 -12.24
N HIS A 60 -22.59 9.27 -11.43
CA HIS A 60 -21.50 8.36 -11.03
C HIS A 60 -21.99 7.35 -9.97
N GLN A 61 -21.61 6.08 -10.13
CA GLN A 61 -21.83 5.01 -9.15
C GLN A 61 -20.62 4.82 -8.21
N THR A 62 -19.43 5.24 -8.66
CA THR A 62 -18.17 5.23 -7.92
C THR A 62 -17.44 6.54 -8.16
N VAL A 63 -16.45 6.88 -7.34
CA VAL A 63 -15.57 8.02 -7.59
C VAL A 63 -14.75 7.76 -8.87
N PRO A 64 -14.80 8.64 -9.89
CA PRO A 64 -14.10 8.42 -11.15
C PRO A 64 -12.57 8.42 -10.93
N VAL A 65 -11.90 7.29 -11.23
CA VAL A 65 -10.47 7.08 -10.93
C VAL A 65 -9.52 8.01 -11.67
N ALA A 66 -9.85 8.42 -12.90
CA ALA A 66 -9.06 9.30 -13.76
C ALA A 66 -9.58 10.74 -13.71
N SER A 67 -9.81 11.26 -12.50
CA SER A 67 -10.34 12.63 -12.32
C SER A 67 -9.75 13.32 -11.09
N ALA A 68 -9.83 14.65 -11.06
CA ALA A 68 -9.44 15.44 -9.88
C ALA A 68 -10.33 15.15 -8.64
N HIS A 69 -11.54 14.59 -8.81
CA HIS A 69 -12.39 14.15 -7.69
C HIS A 69 -11.80 12.96 -6.92
N ALA A 70 -10.95 12.16 -7.56
CA ALA A 70 -10.24 11.07 -6.91
C ALA A 70 -8.96 11.50 -6.20
N VAL A 71 -8.55 12.74 -6.34
CA VAL A 71 -7.32 13.24 -5.71
C VAL A 71 -7.61 13.68 -4.28
N SER A 72 -7.05 12.99 -3.29
CA SER A 72 -6.89 13.52 -1.93
C SER A 72 -5.63 14.38 -1.85
N VAL A 73 -5.54 15.29 -0.89
CA VAL A 73 -4.34 16.11 -0.69
C VAL A 73 -3.14 15.17 -0.44
N PRO A 74 -2.01 15.31 -1.15
CA PRO A 74 -0.86 14.43 -0.94
C PRO A 74 -0.33 14.50 0.48
N GLY A 75 -0.25 13.38 1.19
CA GLY A 75 0.15 13.35 2.61
C GLY A 75 1.60 12.93 2.85
N ALA A 76 2.24 12.24 1.89
CA ALA A 76 3.55 11.61 2.09
C ALA A 76 4.68 12.61 2.41
N VAL A 77 4.71 13.77 1.76
CA VAL A 77 5.76 14.79 1.99
C VAL A 77 5.72 15.30 3.43
N GLY A 78 4.52 15.56 3.96
CA GLY A 78 4.34 15.95 5.36
C GLY A 78 4.89 14.88 6.32
N ALA A 79 4.57 13.61 6.03
CA ALA A 79 5.05 12.48 6.82
C ALA A 79 6.57 12.33 6.79
N PHE A 80 7.21 12.45 5.63
CA PHE A 80 8.68 12.38 5.53
C PHE A 80 9.37 13.51 6.28
N CYS A 81 8.83 14.73 6.21
CA CYS A 81 9.36 15.87 6.95
C CYS A 81 9.21 15.68 8.46
N GLN A 82 8.05 15.20 8.94
CA GLN A 82 7.79 14.93 10.35
C GLN A 82 8.71 13.82 10.88
N LEU A 83 8.83 12.71 10.15
CA LEU A 83 9.70 11.59 10.52
C LEU A 83 11.18 12.00 10.56
N SER A 84 11.63 12.81 9.60
CA SER A 84 13.00 13.32 9.57
C SER A 84 13.28 14.23 10.77
N GLN A 85 12.31 15.08 11.13
CA GLN A 85 12.44 15.98 12.28
C GLN A 85 12.48 15.23 13.62
N ASP A 86 11.60 14.23 13.81
CA ASP A 86 11.42 13.56 15.10
C ASP A 86 12.38 12.39 15.31
N TRP A 87 12.77 11.70 14.22
CA TRP A 87 13.48 10.41 14.27
C TRP A 87 14.67 10.31 13.31
N GLY A 88 14.93 11.34 12.50
CA GLY A 88 16.10 11.44 11.62
C GLY A 88 17.33 11.95 12.38
N ALA A 89 18.50 11.61 11.85
CA ALA A 89 19.79 12.08 12.37
C ALA A 89 20.51 13.03 11.40
N LEU A 90 20.17 13.00 10.10
CA LEU A 90 20.94 13.69 9.06
C LEU A 90 20.32 15.01 8.59
N GLY A 91 19.01 15.22 8.82
CA GLY A 91 18.24 16.35 8.33
C GLY A 91 17.89 16.22 6.84
N LEU A 92 16.81 16.93 6.43
CA LEU A 92 16.22 16.82 5.10
C LEU A 92 17.19 17.14 3.97
N GLU A 93 18.08 18.11 4.15
CA GLU A 93 19.04 18.52 3.11
C GLU A 93 19.93 17.37 2.67
N ARG A 94 20.45 16.59 3.63
CA ARG A 94 21.30 15.44 3.36
C ARG A 94 20.48 14.22 2.90
N VAL A 95 19.32 14.01 3.50
CA VAL A 95 18.44 12.87 3.18
C VAL A 95 17.89 12.95 1.76
N LEU A 96 17.54 14.15 1.29
CA LEU A 96 16.96 14.35 -0.04
C LEU A 96 18.01 14.54 -1.15
N ALA A 97 19.30 14.76 -0.81
CA ALA A 97 20.36 15.02 -1.79
C ALA A 97 20.47 13.93 -2.87
N PRO A 98 20.41 12.62 -2.59
CA PRO A 98 20.44 11.59 -3.64
C PRO A 98 19.26 11.70 -4.60
N ALA A 99 18.06 11.88 -4.09
CA ALA A 99 16.85 12.01 -4.91
C ALA A 99 16.91 13.27 -5.80
N ILE A 100 17.37 14.40 -5.28
CA ILE A 100 17.60 15.63 -6.05
C ILE A 100 18.59 15.38 -7.18
N HIS A 101 19.72 14.73 -6.88
CA HIS A 101 20.75 14.42 -7.86
C HIS A 101 20.20 13.56 -9.00
N TYR A 102 19.55 12.46 -8.68
CA TYR A 102 19.03 11.52 -9.67
C TYR A 102 17.81 12.07 -10.44
N ALA A 103 16.98 12.90 -9.82
CA ALA A 103 15.89 13.57 -10.52
C ALA A 103 16.41 14.51 -11.63
N GLU A 104 17.61 15.10 -11.47
CA GLU A 104 18.25 15.94 -12.48
C GLU A 104 19.12 15.16 -13.44
N ALA A 105 20.03 14.34 -12.92
CA ALA A 105 20.97 13.56 -13.73
C ALA A 105 20.24 12.47 -14.56
N GLY A 106 19.15 11.97 -14.00
CA GLY A 106 18.34 10.88 -14.51
C GLY A 106 18.62 9.56 -13.81
N VAL A 107 17.62 8.68 -13.84
CA VAL A 107 17.68 7.29 -13.40
C VAL A 107 17.50 6.36 -14.60
N PRO A 108 18.26 5.27 -14.72
CA PRO A 108 18.00 4.27 -15.75
C PRO A 108 16.69 3.53 -15.42
N VAL A 109 15.79 3.42 -16.37
CA VAL A 109 14.52 2.69 -16.20
C VAL A 109 14.82 1.20 -16.11
N ALA A 110 14.38 0.56 -15.02
CA ALA A 110 14.57 -0.87 -14.80
C ALA A 110 13.63 -1.71 -15.68
N PRO A 111 13.96 -2.98 -15.99
CA PRO A 111 13.15 -3.80 -16.91
C PRO A 111 11.68 -3.98 -16.48
N ARG A 112 11.43 -4.22 -15.20
CA ARG A 112 10.06 -4.36 -14.68
C ARG A 112 9.30 -3.04 -14.74
N VAL A 113 9.97 -1.95 -14.40
CA VAL A 113 9.42 -0.58 -14.47
C VAL A 113 9.02 -0.22 -15.90
N ALA A 114 9.86 -0.55 -16.89
CA ALA A 114 9.54 -0.31 -18.30
C ALA A 114 8.26 -1.03 -18.74
N LEU A 115 8.10 -2.30 -18.30
CA LEU A 115 6.90 -3.08 -18.59
C LEU A 115 5.66 -2.45 -17.97
N ASP A 116 5.69 -2.19 -16.65
CA ASP A 116 4.56 -1.58 -15.91
C ASP A 116 4.21 -0.18 -16.48
N TRP A 117 5.22 0.60 -16.86
CA TRP A 117 5.02 1.91 -17.49
C TRP A 117 4.29 1.79 -18.83
N HIS A 118 4.72 0.84 -19.66
CA HIS A 118 4.07 0.58 -20.94
C HIS A 118 2.61 0.12 -20.78
N GLU A 119 2.33 -0.74 -19.81
CA GLU A 119 0.96 -1.20 -19.51
C GLU A 119 0.05 -0.06 -19.06
N ASP A 120 0.55 0.84 -18.21
CA ASP A 120 -0.25 1.89 -17.57
C ASP A 120 -0.19 3.27 -18.27
N GLN A 121 0.64 3.48 -19.29
CA GLN A 121 0.81 4.78 -19.96
C GLN A 121 -0.49 5.40 -20.47
N SER A 122 -1.49 4.58 -20.82
CA SER A 122 -2.80 5.03 -21.28
C SER A 122 -3.63 5.75 -20.21
N ARG A 123 -3.24 5.66 -18.95
CA ARG A 123 -3.86 6.37 -17.82
C ARG A 123 -3.43 7.83 -17.72
N LEU A 124 -2.25 8.16 -18.29
CA LEU A 124 -1.72 9.52 -18.28
C LEU A 124 -2.61 10.47 -19.10
N GLN A 125 -2.81 11.66 -18.58
CA GLN A 125 -3.61 12.70 -19.23
C GLN A 125 -3.00 14.09 -19.00
N SER A 126 -3.39 15.07 -19.82
CA SER A 126 -2.95 16.46 -19.68
C SER A 126 -1.42 16.58 -19.51
N ASN A 127 -0.95 17.27 -18.49
CA ASN A 127 0.47 17.45 -18.20
C ASN A 127 1.19 16.13 -17.84
N GLY A 128 0.46 15.10 -17.38
CA GLY A 128 1.04 13.77 -17.14
C GLY A 128 1.67 13.18 -18.40
N LEU A 129 1.06 13.34 -19.57
CA LEU A 129 1.63 12.91 -20.85
C LEU A 129 2.98 13.59 -21.12
N ARG A 130 3.05 14.90 -20.89
CA ARG A 130 4.28 15.68 -21.14
C ARG A 130 5.46 15.28 -20.26
N PHE A 131 5.20 14.99 -18.97
CA PHE A 131 6.26 14.69 -18.02
C PHE A 131 6.68 13.22 -18.03
N PHE A 132 5.74 12.32 -18.28
CA PHE A 132 5.99 10.88 -18.15
C PHE A 132 6.05 10.12 -19.49
N LEU A 133 5.76 10.79 -20.62
CA LEU A 133 6.00 10.29 -21.97
C LEU A 133 6.81 11.32 -22.77
N PRO A 134 8.09 11.59 -22.40
CA PRO A 134 8.87 12.69 -22.95
C PRO A 134 9.09 12.60 -24.46
N GLU A 135 9.05 11.39 -25.03
CA GLU A 135 9.15 11.13 -26.48
C GLU A 135 7.81 10.65 -27.07
N GLY A 136 6.70 10.87 -26.34
CA GLY A 136 5.35 10.44 -26.75
C GLY A 136 5.03 8.97 -26.47
N SER A 137 5.94 8.23 -25.83
CA SER A 137 5.78 6.83 -25.45
C SER A 137 6.47 6.52 -24.13
N ALA A 138 6.10 5.38 -23.51
CA ALA A 138 6.78 4.87 -22.34
C ALA A 138 8.27 4.63 -22.63
N PRO A 139 9.18 4.96 -21.69
CA PRO A 139 10.61 4.71 -21.88
C PRO A 139 10.91 3.21 -21.85
N GLU A 140 11.90 2.79 -22.63
CA GLU A 140 12.42 1.44 -22.63
C GLU A 140 13.39 1.18 -21.47
N ALA A 141 13.62 -0.10 -21.11
CA ALA A 141 14.61 -0.47 -20.12
C ALA A 141 16.01 0.08 -20.49
N GLY A 142 16.66 0.74 -19.52
CA GLY A 142 17.96 1.37 -19.68
C GLY A 142 17.89 2.82 -20.19
N GLN A 143 16.77 3.30 -20.67
CA GLN A 143 16.61 4.74 -21.00
C GLN A 143 16.63 5.58 -19.72
N MET A 144 17.10 6.82 -19.84
CA MET A 144 17.25 7.73 -18.70
C MET A 144 15.99 8.57 -18.51
N PHE A 145 15.30 8.36 -17.38
CA PHE A 145 14.19 9.22 -16.97
C PHE A 145 14.68 10.37 -16.09
N ARG A 146 14.15 11.59 -16.29
CA ARG A 146 14.49 12.81 -15.54
C ARG A 146 13.23 13.55 -15.11
N ALA A 147 13.30 14.16 -13.91
CA ALA A 147 12.23 14.96 -13.35
C ALA A 147 12.76 16.27 -12.71
N PRO A 148 13.35 17.19 -13.51
CA PRO A 148 14.02 18.38 -12.98
C PRO A 148 13.07 19.32 -12.23
N GLY A 149 11.78 19.38 -12.59
CA GLY A 149 10.77 20.14 -11.85
C GLY A 149 10.58 19.61 -10.44
N GLN A 150 10.54 18.28 -10.26
CA GLN A 150 10.44 17.67 -8.95
C GLN A 150 11.75 17.78 -8.13
N ALA A 151 12.93 17.80 -8.80
CA ALA A 151 14.19 18.10 -8.13
C ALA A 151 14.18 19.51 -7.49
N GLU A 152 13.60 20.49 -8.17
CA GLU A 152 13.42 21.84 -7.62
C GLU A 152 12.48 21.83 -6.41
N VAL A 153 11.37 21.10 -6.48
CA VAL A 153 10.47 20.92 -5.32
C VAL A 153 11.22 20.32 -4.13
N LEU A 154 12.02 19.28 -4.36
CA LEU A 154 12.82 18.65 -3.30
C LEU A 154 13.86 19.60 -2.69
N ARG A 155 14.52 20.47 -3.47
CA ARG A 155 15.41 21.50 -2.92
C ARG A 155 14.68 22.47 -2.01
N ARG A 156 13.47 22.87 -2.38
CA ARG A 156 12.64 23.75 -1.55
C ARG A 156 12.23 23.06 -0.24
N ILE A 157 11.84 21.77 -0.30
CA ILE A 157 11.52 20.96 0.87
C ILE A 157 12.78 20.79 1.75
N ALA A 158 13.93 20.48 1.17
CA ALA A 158 15.20 20.34 1.89
C ALA A 158 15.51 21.59 2.74
N LYS A 159 15.26 22.78 2.20
CA LYS A 159 15.55 24.06 2.84
C LYS A 159 14.47 24.52 3.84
N ASN A 160 13.19 24.30 3.54
CA ASN A 160 12.06 24.94 4.25
C ASN A 160 11.07 23.90 4.83
N GLY A 161 11.35 22.60 4.73
CA GLY A 161 10.47 21.54 5.22
C GLY A 161 9.15 21.45 4.46
N ALA A 162 8.17 20.83 5.10
CA ALA A 162 6.83 20.58 4.53
C ALA A 162 6.13 21.86 4.05
N LYS A 163 6.39 23.00 4.69
CA LYS A 163 5.80 24.27 4.32
C LYS A 163 6.06 24.62 2.85
N ALA A 164 7.25 24.28 2.31
CA ALA A 164 7.59 24.55 0.91
C ALA A 164 6.77 23.74 -0.10
N PHE A 165 6.10 22.67 0.35
CA PHE A 165 5.24 21.84 -0.48
C PHE A 165 3.77 22.23 -0.37
N TYR A 166 3.30 22.56 0.84
CA TYR A 166 1.89 22.82 1.12
C TYR A 166 1.51 24.30 1.07
N GLU A 167 2.48 25.21 0.90
CA GLU A 167 2.25 26.65 0.78
C GLU A 167 3.08 27.24 -0.36
N GLY A 168 2.61 28.38 -0.92
CA GLY A 168 3.28 29.13 -1.99
C GLY A 168 3.31 28.38 -3.33
N GLU A 169 4.32 28.66 -4.13
CA GLU A 169 4.34 28.34 -5.58
C GLU A 169 4.11 26.85 -5.90
N VAL A 170 4.57 25.91 -5.05
CA VAL A 170 4.36 24.47 -5.28
C VAL A 170 2.90 24.10 -5.04
N ALA A 171 2.32 24.58 -3.93
CA ALA A 171 0.91 24.38 -3.64
C ALA A 171 0.01 25.09 -4.68
N ASP A 172 0.38 26.30 -5.10
CA ASP A 172 -0.36 27.06 -6.10
C ASP A 172 -0.39 26.33 -7.45
N ASP A 173 0.72 25.73 -7.89
CA ASP A 173 0.81 24.94 -9.12
C ASP A 173 -0.08 23.67 -9.04
N MET A 174 -0.05 22.96 -7.91
CA MET A 174 -0.92 21.80 -7.69
C MET A 174 -2.39 22.21 -7.69
N LEU A 175 -2.73 23.24 -6.93
CA LEU A 175 -4.11 23.74 -6.80
C LEU A 175 -4.67 24.21 -8.14
N HIS A 176 -3.91 25.02 -8.88
CA HIS A 176 -4.30 25.49 -10.21
C HIS A 176 -4.63 24.33 -11.14
N THR A 177 -3.73 23.37 -11.26
CA THR A 177 -3.94 22.18 -12.10
C THR A 177 -5.19 21.39 -11.69
N LEU A 178 -5.38 21.13 -10.39
CA LEU A 178 -6.53 20.36 -9.92
C LEU A 178 -7.85 21.09 -10.16
N GLN A 179 -7.88 22.43 -10.01
CA GLN A 179 -9.08 23.23 -10.27
C GLN A 179 -9.39 23.30 -11.79
N GLU A 180 -8.40 23.43 -12.64
CA GLU A 180 -8.60 23.37 -14.11
C GLU A 180 -9.15 22.01 -14.56
N MET A 181 -8.79 20.92 -13.85
CA MET A 181 -9.30 19.58 -14.10
C MET A 181 -10.65 19.28 -13.39
N GLY A 182 -11.33 20.33 -12.88
CA GLY A 182 -12.64 20.22 -12.24
C GLY A 182 -12.63 19.79 -10.77
N GLY A 183 -11.47 19.79 -10.13
CA GLY A 183 -11.33 19.52 -8.70
C GLY A 183 -11.87 20.65 -7.83
N VAL A 184 -12.30 20.30 -6.61
CA VAL A 184 -12.88 21.24 -5.64
C VAL A 184 -11.89 21.66 -4.54
N HIS A 185 -10.60 21.41 -4.76
CA HIS A 185 -9.51 21.73 -3.84
C HIS A 185 -9.40 23.23 -3.61
N GLN A 186 -9.04 23.60 -2.37
CA GLN A 186 -8.80 24.96 -1.92
C GLN A 186 -7.42 25.07 -1.25
N ALA A 187 -6.86 26.24 -1.17
CA ALA A 187 -5.55 26.48 -0.53
C ALA A 187 -5.52 25.99 0.94
N ASP A 188 -6.63 26.16 1.67
CA ASP A 188 -6.76 25.70 3.05
C ASP A 188 -6.72 24.17 3.20
N ASP A 189 -7.04 23.40 2.15
CA ASP A 189 -6.92 21.95 2.20
C ASP A 189 -5.44 21.54 2.26
N PHE A 190 -4.58 22.22 1.51
CA PHE A 190 -3.15 21.99 1.52
C PHE A 190 -2.49 22.46 2.80
N THR A 191 -2.75 23.70 3.24
CA THR A 191 -2.11 24.28 4.43
C THR A 191 -2.49 23.58 5.73
N SER A 192 -3.64 22.92 5.78
CA SER A 192 -4.11 22.17 6.95
C SER A 192 -3.70 20.70 6.95
N GLU A 193 -3.13 20.18 5.82
CA GLU A 193 -2.74 18.78 5.75
C GLU A 193 -1.56 18.48 6.68
N LYS A 194 -1.72 17.44 7.51
CA LYS A 194 -0.72 17.02 8.50
C LYS A 194 -0.78 15.51 8.71
N PRO A 195 0.39 14.87 8.86
CA PRO A 195 0.44 13.48 9.28
C PRO A 195 0.06 13.33 10.75
N ASP A 196 -0.43 12.15 11.13
CA ASP A 196 -0.81 11.84 12.50
C ASP A 196 -0.05 10.62 13.03
N TYR A 197 0.52 10.72 14.23
CA TYR A 197 0.93 9.53 14.96
C TYR A 197 -0.30 8.78 15.48
N THR A 198 -0.31 7.47 15.25
CA THR A 198 -1.43 6.60 15.63
C THR A 198 -0.93 5.44 16.50
N THR A 199 -1.83 4.77 17.20
CA THR A 199 -1.50 3.57 17.97
C THR A 199 -1.62 2.34 17.06
N PRO A 200 -0.56 1.54 16.86
CA PRO A 200 -0.65 0.29 16.11
C PRO A 200 -1.69 -0.66 16.70
N ILE A 201 -2.25 -1.50 15.84
CA ILE A 201 -3.11 -2.62 16.23
C ILE A 201 -2.34 -3.93 16.09
N SER A 202 -2.72 -4.96 16.84
CA SER A 202 -2.04 -6.25 16.74
C SER A 202 -2.97 -7.44 16.98
N GLY A 203 -2.54 -8.60 16.49
CA GLY A 203 -3.18 -9.90 16.75
C GLY A 203 -2.13 -10.99 16.90
N ASP A 204 -2.37 -11.93 17.86
CA ASP A 204 -1.50 -13.08 18.04
C ASP A 204 -1.88 -14.20 17.06
N TYR A 205 -0.89 -14.78 16.42
CA TYR A 205 -1.00 -15.97 15.60
C TYR A 205 0.00 -17.02 16.04
N LYS A 206 -0.47 -17.95 16.90
CA LYS A 206 0.34 -19.08 17.40
C LYS A 206 1.67 -18.63 18.04
N GLY A 207 1.63 -17.55 18.82
CA GLY A 207 2.78 -16.99 19.54
C GLY A 207 3.64 -16.01 18.72
N THR A 208 3.25 -15.71 17.48
CA THR A 208 3.80 -14.62 16.67
C THR A 208 2.77 -13.51 16.60
N GLU A 209 3.11 -12.33 17.08
CA GLU A 209 2.23 -11.17 17.05
C GLU A 209 2.43 -10.41 15.74
N LEU A 210 1.37 -10.32 14.93
CA LEU A 210 1.31 -9.42 13.78
C LEU A 210 0.90 -8.04 14.25
N VAL A 211 1.74 -7.04 13.99
CA VAL A 211 1.47 -5.63 14.26
C VAL A 211 1.23 -4.91 12.95
N GLU A 212 0.11 -4.19 12.87
CA GLU A 212 -0.38 -3.51 11.68
C GLU A 212 -0.69 -2.05 11.96
N HIS A 213 -0.73 -1.25 10.88
CA HIS A 213 -1.23 0.10 10.97
C HIS A 213 -2.77 0.09 11.15
N PRO A 214 -3.34 0.92 12.06
CA PRO A 214 -4.78 0.95 12.31
C PRO A 214 -5.57 1.54 11.10
N PRO A 215 -6.91 1.49 11.11
CA PRO A 215 -7.74 2.23 10.15
C PRO A 215 -7.32 3.73 10.08
N ASN A 216 -7.42 4.36 8.97
CA ASN A 216 -8.14 4.08 7.71
C ASN A 216 -7.49 3.00 6.81
N THR A 217 -6.37 2.37 7.22
CA THR A 217 -5.75 1.27 6.45
C THR A 217 -6.51 -0.04 6.61
N GLN A 218 -6.17 -1.03 5.77
CA GLN A 218 -6.75 -2.37 5.86
C GLN A 218 -5.98 -3.34 6.78
N GLY A 219 -5.08 -2.87 7.67
CA GLY A 219 -4.29 -3.72 8.56
C GLY A 219 -5.14 -4.64 9.46
N ALA A 220 -6.27 -4.13 9.96
CA ALA A 220 -7.22 -4.93 10.74
C ALA A 220 -7.78 -6.14 9.97
N THR A 221 -7.81 -6.09 8.63
CA THR A 221 -8.25 -7.21 7.79
C THR A 221 -7.24 -8.35 7.83
N ALA A 222 -5.93 -8.07 7.80
CA ALA A 222 -4.90 -9.11 7.93
C ALA A 222 -4.95 -9.80 9.30
N ILE A 223 -5.16 -9.03 10.37
CA ILE A 223 -5.37 -9.57 11.73
C ILE A 223 -6.61 -10.46 11.76
N LEU A 224 -7.74 -10.01 11.21
CA LEU A 224 -8.96 -10.81 11.12
C LEU A 224 -8.72 -12.14 10.40
N MET A 225 -8.03 -12.09 9.26
CA MET A 225 -7.74 -13.29 8.47
C MET A 225 -6.87 -14.29 9.23
N LEU A 226 -5.82 -13.85 9.93
CA LEU A 226 -5.00 -14.74 10.77
C LEU A 226 -5.80 -15.29 11.94
N ASN A 227 -6.60 -14.46 12.61
CA ASN A 227 -7.48 -14.93 13.69
C ASN A 227 -8.49 -15.99 13.20
N MET A 228 -9.06 -15.82 12.00
CA MET A 228 -9.93 -16.83 11.39
C MET A 228 -9.13 -18.09 11.03
N LEU A 229 -7.94 -17.94 10.45
CA LEU A 229 -7.08 -19.05 10.03
C LEU A 229 -6.63 -19.90 11.21
N SER A 230 -6.49 -19.33 12.42
CA SER A 230 -6.15 -20.06 13.65
C SER A 230 -7.15 -21.13 14.06
N HIS A 231 -8.38 -21.10 13.54
CA HIS A 231 -9.42 -22.11 13.75
C HIS A 231 -9.25 -23.36 12.87
N PHE A 232 -8.29 -23.36 11.94
CA PHE A 232 -8.03 -24.48 11.05
C PHE A 232 -6.68 -25.11 11.34
N ASP A 233 -6.65 -26.44 11.37
CA ASP A 233 -5.38 -27.18 11.47
C ASP A 233 -4.75 -27.27 10.07
N LEU A 234 -3.67 -26.54 9.88
CA LEU A 234 -2.89 -26.55 8.63
C LEU A 234 -1.72 -27.53 8.68
N SER A 235 -1.49 -28.20 9.84
CA SER A 235 -0.39 -29.14 10.01
C SER A 235 -0.52 -30.31 9.04
N GLY A 236 0.58 -30.64 8.36
CA GLY A 236 0.59 -31.74 7.40
C GLY A 236 -0.14 -31.45 6.07
N LEU A 237 -0.67 -30.26 5.84
CA LEU A 237 -1.14 -29.85 4.53
C LEU A 237 0.04 -29.46 3.64
N ASP A 238 -0.15 -29.64 2.33
CA ASP A 238 0.74 -29.02 1.35
C ASP A 238 0.56 -27.49 1.41
N PRO A 239 1.62 -26.69 1.63
CA PRO A 239 1.55 -25.25 1.72
C PRO A 239 1.00 -24.57 0.46
N PHE A 240 1.06 -25.23 -0.68
CA PHE A 240 0.56 -24.74 -1.97
C PHE A 240 -0.53 -25.66 -2.56
N GLY A 241 -1.06 -26.56 -1.72
CA GLY A 241 -2.10 -27.49 -2.10
C GLY A 241 -3.52 -26.92 -2.05
N PRO A 242 -4.49 -27.65 -2.62
CA PRO A 242 -5.85 -27.15 -2.82
C PRO A 242 -6.59 -26.88 -1.51
N LYS A 243 -6.36 -27.67 -0.45
CA LYS A 243 -7.06 -27.51 0.85
C LYS A 243 -6.71 -26.20 1.53
N ARG A 244 -5.41 -25.86 1.63
CA ARG A 244 -4.97 -24.59 2.22
C ARG A 244 -5.46 -23.43 1.37
N THR A 245 -5.26 -23.48 0.06
CA THR A 245 -5.66 -22.43 -0.87
C THR A 245 -7.17 -22.16 -0.80
N HIS A 246 -8.00 -23.22 -0.68
CA HIS A 246 -9.44 -23.08 -0.48
C HIS A 246 -9.78 -22.37 0.84
N ILE A 247 -9.20 -22.80 1.96
CA ILE A 247 -9.45 -22.18 3.28
C ILE A 247 -9.08 -20.69 3.25
N GLU A 248 -7.89 -20.34 2.73
CA GLU A 248 -7.45 -18.95 2.59
C GLU A 248 -8.40 -18.13 1.73
N ALA A 249 -8.86 -18.66 0.59
CA ALA A 249 -9.79 -17.96 -0.30
C ALA A 249 -11.14 -17.69 0.37
N GLU A 250 -11.69 -18.67 1.12
CA GLU A 250 -12.97 -18.50 1.82
C GLU A 250 -12.85 -17.51 3.00
N ILE A 251 -11.75 -17.57 3.74
CA ILE A 251 -11.43 -16.59 4.79
C ILE A 251 -11.32 -15.19 4.19
N ALA A 252 -10.60 -15.05 3.07
CA ALA A 252 -10.44 -13.78 2.38
C ALA A 252 -11.80 -13.17 1.99
N LYS A 253 -12.70 -13.95 1.37
CA LYS A 253 -14.04 -13.49 1.01
C LYS A 253 -14.78 -12.85 2.19
N LEU A 254 -14.78 -13.53 3.35
CA LEU A 254 -15.47 -13.06 4.54
C LEU A 254 -14.78 -11.82 5.16
N ALA A 255 -13.45 -11.83 5.23
CA ALA A 255 -12.69 -10.73 5.81
C ALA A 255 -12.80 -9.45 4.96
N TYR A 256 -12.74 -9.57 3.63
CA TYR A 256 -12.92 -8.41 2.73
C TYR A 256 -14.35 -7.89 2.73
N ASN A 257 -15.37 -8.75 2.87
CA ASN A 257 -16.75 -8.29 3.09
C ASN A 257 -16.85 -7.47 4.38
N ALA A 258 -16.28 -7.96 5.48
CA ALA A 258 -16.24 -7.22 6.75
C ALA A 258 -15.47 -5.90 6.61
N ARG A 259 -14.29 -5.91 5.97
CA ARG A 259 -13.50 -4.72 5.66
C ARG A 259 -14.34 -3.65 4.95
N ASN A 260 -14.97 -4.02 3.84
CA ASN A 260 -15.72 -3.10 3.00
C ASN A 260 -16.92 -2.47 3.72
N ARG A 261 -17.43 -3.11 4.75
CA ARG A 261 -18.54 -2.60 5.56
C ARG A 261 -18.10 -1.69 6.71
N PHE A 262 -16.89 -1.84 7.22
CA PHE A 262 -16.51 -1.21 8.48
C PHE A 262 -15.29 -0.31 8.40
N ILE A 263 -14.29 -0.56 7.52
CA ILE A 263 -13.09 0.28 7.46
C ILE A 263 -13.39 1.61 6.75
N ALA A 264 -13.03 2.68 7.44
CA ALA A 264 -13.15 4.06 6.99
C ALA A 264 -12.16 4.94 7.77
N ASP A 265 -12.25 6.24 7.61
CA ASP A 265 -11.65 7.20 8.54
C ASP A 265 -12.13 6.89 9.96
N PRO A 266 -11.24 6.72 10.95
CA PRO A 266 -11.61 6.33 12.33
C PRO A 266 -12.69 7.22 12.95
N ARG A 267 -12.74 8.51 12.60
CA ARG A 267 -13.76 9.45 13.10
C ARG A 267 -15.19 9.09 12.68
N TYR A 268 -15.34 8.22 11.69
CA TYR A 268 -16.65 7.81 11.13
C TYR A 268 -16.94 6.33 11.29
N MET A 269 -16.01 5.55 11.87
CA MET A 269 -16.21 4.14 12.17
C MET A 269 -17.08 3.96 13.40
N GLY A 270 -18.16 3.18 13.29
CA GLY A 270 -19.05 2.91 14.44
C GLY A 270 -18.61 1.72 15.29
N ARG A 271 -17.68 0.88 14.82
CA ARG A 271 -17.20 -0.35 15.49
C ARG A 271 -15.74 -0.61 15.13
N GLU A 272 -14.85 0.15 15.77
CA GLU A 272 -13.40 0.11 15.50
C GLU A 272 -12.75 -1.24 15.78
N ASP A 273 -13.22 -1.95 16.81
CA ASP A 273 -12.70 -3.24 17.28
C ASP A 273 -13.27 -4.46 16.56
N TYR A 274 -14.30 -4.29 15.71
CA TYR A 274 -15.02 -5.42 15.10
C TYR A 274 -14.09 -6.39 14.34
N LEU A 275 -13.14 -5.87 13.58
CA LEU A 275 -12.22 -6.68 12.78
C LEU A 275 -11.08 -7.31 13.60
N THR A 276 -10.81 -6.81 14.78
CA THR A 276 -9.76 -7.35 15.68
C THR A 276 -10.32 -8.20 16.82
N ASP A 277 -11.66 -8.22 17.00
CA ASP A 277 -12.31 -9.02 18.04
C ASP A 277 -12.22 -10.53 17.71
N PRO A 278 -11.61 -11.37 18.57
CA PRO A 278 -11.56 -12.81 18.37
C PRO A 278 -12.92 -13.47 18.22
N LYS A 279 -13.98 -12.92 18.84
CA LYS A 279 -15.34 -13.45 18.68
C LYS A 279 -15.87 -13.28 17.25
N THR A 280 -15.55 -12.15 16.61
CA THR A 280 -15.86 -11.94 15.20
C THR A 280 -15.15 -12.97 14.33
N ALA A 281 -13.85 -13.18 14.56
CA ALA A 281 -13.08 -14.18 13.83
C ALA A 281 -13.66 -15.61 14.02
N THR A 282 -14.02 -16.00 15.24
CA THR A 282 -14.64 -17.29 15.52
C THR A 282 -15.96 -17.46 14.78
N ALA A 283 -16.83 -16.43 14.80
CA ALA A 283 -18.14 -16.47 14.13
C ALA A 283 -17.99 -16.58 12.60
N LEU A 284 -17.05 -15.83 12.02
CA LEU A 284 -16.80 -15.86 10.57
C LEU A 284 -16.11 -17.16 10.15
N ALA A 285 -15.13 -17.66 10.89
CA ALA A 285 -14.47 -18.93 10.60
C ALA A 285 -15.45 -20.11 10.56
N ALA A 286 -16.48 -20.09 11.43
CA ALA A 286 -17.51 -21.12 11.44
C ALA A 286 -18.37 -21.16 10.16
N LEU A 287 -18.35 -20.13 9.31
CA LEU A 287 -19.05 -20.11 8.03
C LEU A 287 -18.23 -20.78 6.91
N VAL A 288 -16.96 -21.00 7.09
CA VAL A 288 -16.08 -21.63 6.09
C VAL A 288 -16.34 -23.14 6.09
N ASN A 289 -16.74 -23.65 4.92
CA ASN A 289 -16.89 -25.09 4.71
C ASN A 289 -15.65 -25.61 3.97
N PRO A 290 -14.84 -26.54 4.56
CA PRO A 290 -13.65 -27.06 3.92
C PRO A 290 -13.87 -27.86 2.62
N LEU A 291 -15.12 -28.16 2.27
CA LEU A 291 -15.49 -29.03 1.13
C LEU A 291 -16.29 -28.29 0.03
N SER A 292 -16.62 -27.01 0.22
CA SER A 292 -17.37 -26.24 -0.76
C SER A 292 -17.25 -24.74 -0.56
N VAL A 293 -17.32 -23.99 -1.65
CA VAL A 293 -17.28 -22.52 -1.63
C VAL A 293 -18.52 -21.88 -1.01
N ILE A 294 -18.35 -20.73 -0.35
CA ILE A 294 -19.42 -19.84 0.05
C ILE A 294 -20.05 -19.21 -1.21
N LYS A 295 -21.35 -19.41 -1.42
CA LYS A 295 -22.06 -19.03 -2.67
C LYS A 295 -22.48 -17.56 -2.75
N SER A 296 -22.62 -16.86 -1.63
CA SER A 296 -23.05 -15.46 -1.59
C SER A 296 -22.27 -14.68 -0.56
N VAL A 297 -21.24 -14.03 -1.02
CA VAL A 297 -20.57 -12.92 -0.31
C VAL A 297 -20.57 -11.78 -1.30
N ASP A 298 -20.81 -10.55 -0.86
CA ASP A 298 -20.67 -9.38 -1.72
C ASP A 298 -19.30 -9.45 -2.39
N GLN A 299 -19.31 -9.35 -3.73
CA GLN A 299 -18.08 -9.45 -4.50
C GLN A 299 -17.16 -8.28 -4.14
N ILE A 300 -15.87 -8.51 -4.10
CA ILE A 300 -14.89 -7.44 -4.12
C ILE A 300 -14.98 -6.85 -5.53
N THR A 301 -15.68 -5.72 -5.65
CA THR A 301 -15.98 -5.10 -6.95
C THR A 301 -14.96 -4.05 -7.38
N GLU A 302 -13.89 -3.85 -6.59
CA GLU A 302 -12.85 -2.90 -6.93
C GLU A 302 -11.81 -3.55 -7.84
N THR A 303 -11.49 -2.86 -8.93
CA THR A 303 -10.42 -3.26 -9.87
C THR A 303 -9.09 -3.42 -9.13
N VAL A 304 -8.33 -4.44 -9.45
CA VAL A 304 -6.99 -4.70 -8.88
C VAL A 304 -6.09 -3.50 -9.11
N HIS A 305 -5.57 -2.95 -8.04
CA HIS A 305 -4.51 -1.95 -8.07
C HIS A 305 -3.22 -2.65 -7.64
N LYS A 306 -2.22 -2.70 -8.53
CA LYS A 306 -0.96 -3.43 -8.32
C LYS A 306 0.18 -2.52 -7.87
N ASP A 307 -0.07 -1.22 -7.74
CA ASP A 307 0.92 -0.15 -7.79
C ASP A 307 1.24 0.42 -6.41
N THR A 308 2.41 0.08 -5.90
CA THR A 308 2.88 0.49 -4.57
C THR A 308 4.35 0.13 -4.45
N ILE A 309 5.15 0.96 -3.75
CA ILE A 309 6.47 0.55 -3.31
C ILE A 309 6.46 0.25 -1.80
N TYR A 310 7.30 -0.69 -1.39
CA TYR A 310 7.53 -1.02 0.01
C TYR A 310 9.03 -1.04 0.33
N ILE A 311 9.39 -0.43 1.46
CA ILE A 311 10.76 -0.34 1.95
C ILE A 311 10.82 -0.83 3.39
N THR A 312 11.81 -1.66 3.68
CA THR A 312 12.17 -2.01 5.06
C THR A 312 13.64 -1.70 5.32
N VAL A 313 13.93 -1.16 6.51
CA VAL A 313 15.28 -0.80 6.94
C VAL A 313 15.46 -1.23 8.40
N VAL A 314 16.60 -1.88 8.68
CA VAL A 314 17.06 -2.10 10.06
C VAL A 314 18.49 -1.60 10.15
N ASP A 315 18.76 -0.67 11.05
CA ASP A 315 20.09 -0.10 11.23
C ASP A 315 20.93 -0.85 12.29
N LYS A 316 22.17 -0.45 12.44
CA LYS A 316 23.11 -1.04 13.42
C LYS A 316 22.64 -0.93 14.87
N ASP A 317 21.85 0.10 15.19
CA ASP A 317 21.31 0.35 16.53
C ASP A 317 19.92 -0.27 16.71
N ARG A 318 19.47 -1.07 15.72
CA ARG A 318 18.20 -1.82 15.69
C ARG A 318 16.95 -0.95 15.60
N MET A 319 17.06 0.27 15.09
CA MET A 319 15.85 0.94 14.61
C MET A 319 15.33 0.14 13.42
N ALA A 320 14.11 -0.34 13.52
CA ALA A 320 13.43 -1.08 12.46
C ALA A 320 12.32 -0.21 11.86
N VAL A 321 12.29 -0.08 10.54
CA VAL A 321 11.32 0.72 9.80
C VAL A 321 10.63 -0.15 8.75
N SER A 322 9.32 -0.11 8.72
CA SER A 322 8.42 -0.68 7.72
C SER A 322 7.63 0.48 7.10
N LEU A 323 7.95 0.83 5.85
CA LEU A 323 7.39 1.99 5.14
C LEU A 323 6.76 1.56 3.84
N ILE A 324 5.52 1.98 3.61
CA ILE A 324 4.79 1.77 2.37
C ILE A 324 4.33 3.10 1.78
N TYR A 325 4.48 3.27 0.46
CA TYR A 325 4.30 4.54 -0.23
C TYR A 325 3.68 4.32 -1.61
N SER A 326 2.65 5.08 -1.96
CA SER A 326 1.84 4.81 -3.15
C SER A 326 1.08 6.04 -3.64
N ILE A 327 0.82 6.06 -4.96
CA ILE A 327 -0.17 6.95 -5.61
C ILE A 327 -1.48 6.22 -5.96
N PHE A 328 -1.66 5.01 -5.50
CA PHE A 328 -2.79 4.08 -5.66
C PHE A 328 -2.78 3.31 -6.97
N ASN A 329 -3.41 3.79 -8.05
CA ASN A 329 -3.34 3.14 -9.37
C ASN A 329 -2.05 3.51 -10.08
N GLY A 330 -1.64 2.72 -11.08
CA GLY A 330 -0.57 3.08 -11.98
C GLY A 330 -0.76 4.48 -12.54
N PHE A 331 0.24 5.35 -12.35
CA PHE A 331 0.16 6.78 -12.62
C PHE A 331 -0.96 7.53 -11.89
N GLY A 332 -1.51 6.99 -10.80
CA GLY A 332 -2.51 7.65 -9.96
C GLY A 332 -3.73 8.12 -10.76
N SER A 333 -4.04 9.41 -10.69
CA SER A 333 -5.10 10.04 -11.47
C SER A 333 -4.72 10.28 -12.95
N GLY A 334 -3.45 10.06 -13.30
CA GLY A 334 -2.88 10.44 -14.61
C GLY A 334 -2.61 11.94 -14.77
N ILE A 335 -3.02 12.76 -13.79
CA ILE A 335 -2.88 14.23 -13.80
C ILE A 335 -1.57 14.60 -13.10
N ALA A 336 -0.76 15.44 -13.73
CA ALA A 336 0.44 16.02 -13.12
C ALA A 336 0.35 17.54 -13.07
N SER A 337 0.94 18.16 -12.03
CA SER A 337 0.99 19.60 -11.90
C SER A 337 1.72 20.24 -13.08
N GLU A 338 1.28 21.43 -13.51
CA GLU A 338 1.70 22.05 -14.77
C GLU A 338 3.19 22.41 -14.78
N LYS A 339 3.68 23.00 -13.70
CA LYS A 339 5.04 23.52 -13.62
C LYS A 339 6.05 22.47 -13.17
N PHE A 340 5.74 21.75 -12.08
CA PHE A 340 6.71 20.87 -11.43
C PHE A 340 6.56 19.40 -11.79
N GLY A 341 5.47 19.00 -12.46
CA GLY A 341 5.23 17.61 -12.87
C GLY A 341 4.96 16.68 -11.70
N ILE A 342 4.38 17.16 -10.60
CA ILE A 342 3.95 16.34 -9.48
C ILE A 342 2.74 15.53 -9.90
N LEU A 343 2.90 14.22 -10.01
CA LEU A 343 1.82 13.29 -10.38
C LEU A 343 0.92 13.06 -9.17
N PHE A 344 -0.39 13.28 -9.34
CA PHE A 344 -1.36 13.14 -8.25
C PHE A 344 -1.88 11.73 -8.12
N GLN A 345 -1.88 11.23 -6.89
CA GLN A 345 -2.59 10.01 -6.53
C GLN A 345 -4.09 10.09 -6.88
N ASN A 346 -4.74 8.94 -6.93
CA ASN A 346 -6.19 8.87 -7.05
C ASN A 346 -6.83 8.11 -5.87
N ARG A 347 -6.27 8.28 -4.68
CA ARG A 347 -6.69 7.56 -3.47
C ARG A 347 -8.14 7.82 -3.07
N GLY A 348 -8.71 8.96 -3.43
CA GLY A 348 -10.13 9.26 -3.22
C GLY A 348 -11.07 8.27 -3.92
N ALA A 349 -10.60 7.51 -4.91
CA ALA A 349 -11.37 6.39 -5.46
C ALA A 349 -11.58 5.24 -4.44
N GLY A 350 -10.85 5.22 -3.33
CA GLY A 350 -11.10 4.33 -2.20
C GLY A 350 -12.36 4.68 -1.39
N PHE A 351 -12.96 5.83 -1.57
CA PHE A 351 -14.31 6.12 -1.05
C PHE A 351 -15.39 5.40 -1.87
N ASN A 352 -16.56 5.19 -1.26
CA ASN A 352 -17.76 4.82 -1.99
C ASN A 352 -18.77 5.98 -2.04
N LEU A 353 -19.81 5.82 -2.86
CA LEU A 353 -20.90 6.79 -2.99
C LEU A 353 -22.22 6.27 -2.37
N THR A 354 -22.16 5.26 -1.49
CA THR A 354 -23.34 4.71 -0.81
C THR A 354 -23.75 5.64 0.33
N PRO A 355 -24.98 6.19 0.29
CA PRO A 355 -25.46 7.09 1.35
C PRO A 355 -25.40 6.47 2.74
N GLY A 356 -24.82 7.18 3.70
CA GLY A 356 -24.68 6.76 5.10
C GLY A 356 -23.64 5.71 5.37
N HIS A 357 -22.87 5.29 4.37
CA HIS A 357 -21.76 4.35 4.58
C HIS A 357 -20.60 5.04 5.31
N PRO A 358 -19.90 4.38 6.29
CA PRO A 358 -18.77 4.99 6.99
C PRO A 358 -17.70 5.55 6.05
N ASN A 359 -17.39 4.84 4.96
CA ASN A 359 -16.44 5.25 3.93
C ASN A 359 -17.10 5.99 2.74
N GLU A 360 -18.26 6.64 2.94
CA GLU A 360 -18.85 7.53 1.93
C GLU A 360 -17.95 8.76 1.74
N LEU A 361 -17.77 9.19 0.48
CA LEU A 361 -17.01 10.40 0.14
C LEU A 361 -17.59 11.62 0.88
N GLY A 362 -16.75 12.33 1.58
CA GLY A 362 -17.11 13.56 2.29
C GLY A 362 -15.90 14.43 2.58
N GLY A 363 -16.15 15.72 2.66
CA GLY A 363 -15.11 16.72 2.88
C GLY A 363 -14.30 16.50 4.15
N GLY A 364 -12.98 16.58 4.06
CA GLY A 364 -12.06 16.44 5.18
C GLY A 364 -11.96 15.02 5.76
N LYS A 365 -12.47 13.99 5.07
CA LYS A 365 -12.31 12.58 5.44
C LYS A 365 -11.07 11.97 4.78
N ARG A 366 -10.47 10.98 5.44
CA ARG A 366 -9.50 10.08 4.82
C ARG A 366 -10.20 8.87 4.20
N PRO A 367 -9.90 8.49 2.95
CA PRO A 367 -10.47 7.30 2.33
C PRO A 367 -9.95 6.02 3.01
N MET A 368 -10.71 4.92 2.92
CA MET A 368 -10.17 3.60 3.16
C MET A 368 -8.92 3.39 2.30
N HIS A 369 -7.87 2.86 2.89
CA HIS A 369 -6.56 2.78 2.27
C HIS A 369 -6.06 1.34 2.21
N THR A 370 -5.59 0.91 1.03
CA THR A 370 -5.15 -0.47 0.81
C THR A 370 -3.74 -0.75 1.26
N ILE A 371 -2.87 0.27 1.37
CA ILE A 371 -1.47 0.04 1.74
C ILE A 371 -1.31 -0.13 3.25
N ILE A 372 -0.56 -1.16 3.64
CA ILE A 372 -0.27 -1.50 5.02
C ILE A 372 1.20 -1.85 5.21
N PRO A 373 1.93 -1.18 6.10
CA PRO A 373 3.21 -1.67 6.60
C PRO A 373 2.94 -2.70 7.70
N GLY A 374 3.76 -3.76 7.80
CA GLY A 374 3.64 -4.79 8.83
C GLY A 374 4.91 -4.95 9.67
N MET A 375 4.75 -5.42 10.90
CA MET A 375 5.85 -5.88 11.75
C MET A 375 5.47 -7.16 12.49
N LEU A 376 6.44 -8.05 12.68
CA LEU A 376 6.28 -9.20 13.56
C LEU A 376 6.99 -8.96 14.88
N ARG A 377 6.38 -9.47 15.95
CA ARG A 377 6.91 -9.44 17.30
C ARG A 377 6.76 -10.80 17.95
N GLN A 378 7.79 -11.27 18.66
CA GLN A 378 7.76 -12.48 19.46
C GLN A 378 8.34 -12.19 20.84
N ASN A 379 7.70 -12.68 21.89
CA ASN A 379 8.10 -12.42 23.27
C ASN A 379 8.32 -10.92 23.55
N LYS A 380 7.47 -10.07 23.01
CA LYS A 380 7.53 -8.61 23.07
C LYS A 380 8.71 -7.96 22.32
N ARG A 381 9.54 -8.70 21.59
CA ARG A 381 10.63 -8.20 20.79
C ARG A 381 10.25 -8.10 19.32
N VAL A 382 10.59 -6.99 18.69
CA VAL A 382 10.45 -6.85 17.24
C VAL A 382 11.43 -7.80 16.56
N THR A 383 10.88 -8.71 15.76
CA THR A 383 11.67 -9.72 15.04
C THR A 383 11.75 -9.45 13.55
N MET A 384 10.76 -8.72 12.97
CA MET A 384 10.75 -8.56 11.52
C MET A 384 9.88 -7.38 11.09
N PRO A 385 10.43 -6.29 10.55
CA PRO A 385 9.70 -5.39 9.69
C PRO A 385 9.51 -6.05 8.32
N PHE A 386 8.27 -6.06 7.79
CA PHE A 386 7.94 -6.64 6.49
C PHE A 386 6.74 -5.92 5.87
N GLY A 387 6.51 -6.16 4.60
CA GLY A 387 5.29 -5.73 3.94
C GLY A 387 5.13 -6.35 2.57
N VAL A 388 3.88 -6.36 2.12
CA VAL A 388 3.48 -6.91 0.83
C VAL A 388 2.77 -5.80 0.05
N MET A 389 3.27 -5.45 -1.12
CA MET A 389 2.61 -4.56 -2.06
C MET A 389 1.59 -5.34 -2.91
N GLY A 390 0.70 -4.65 -3.63
CA GLY A 390 -0.30 -5.28 -4.50
C GLY A 390 -1.74 -4.87 -4.19
N GLY A 391 -1.96 -3.64 -3.75
CA GLY A 391 -3.29 -3.06 -3.54
C GLY A 391 -4.17 -3.88 -2.61
N GLN A 392 -5.28 -4.39 -3.14
CA GLN A 392 -6.24 -5.20 -2.36
C GLN A 392 -5.61 -6.47 -1.79
N TYR A 393 -4.65 -7.08 -2.47
CA TYR A 393 -3.97 -8.31 -2.05
C TYR A 393 -3.20 -8.17 -0.74
N GLN A 394 -2.81 -6.98 -0.30
CA GLN A 394 -1.86 -6.79 0.81
C GLN A 394 -2.27 -7.51 2.09
N SER A 395 -3.54 -7.43 2.53
CA SER A 395 -3.98 -8.14 3.74
C SER A 395 -3.89 -9.68 3.58
N ASN A 396 -4.26 -10.20 2.40
CA ASN A 396 -4.09 -11.62 2.09
C ASN A 396 -2.60 -12.00 2.03
N GLY A 397 -1.78 -11.15 1.46
CA GLY A 397 -0.33 -11.32 1.37
C GLY A 397 0.36 -11.36 2.73
N HIS A 398 -0.01 -10.46 3.66
CA HIS A 398 0.47 -10.48 5.05
C HIS A 398 0.07 -11.78 5.74
N THR A 399 -1.20 -12.17 5.65
CA THR A 399 -1.71 -13.43 6.21
C THR A 399 -0.94 -14.64 5.67
N ARG A 400 -0.75 -14.72 4.36
CA ARG A 400 -0.05 -15.81 3.71
C ARG A 400 1.43 -15.86 4.08
N PHE A 401 2.12 -14.73 4.11
CA PHE A 401 3.52 -14.63 4.52
C PHE A 401 3.73 -15.12 5.95
N VAL A 402 2.91 -14.62 6.89
CA VAL A 402 2.98 -15.04 8.29
C VAL A 402 2.67 -16.52 8.45
N SER A 403 1.62 -17.03 7.80
CA SER A 403 1.25 -18.44 7.85
C SER A 403 2.32 -19.35 7.20
N ASN A 404 2.97 -18.93 6.10
CA ASN A 404 4.09 -19.66 5.51
C ASN A 404 5.23 -19.90 6.53
N MET A 405 5.55 -18.88 7.30
CA MET A 405 6.61 -18.97 8.30
C MET A 405 6.17 -19.75 9.54
N VAL A 406 4.97 -19.47 10.08
CA VAL A 406 4.51 -20.01 11.37
C VAL A 406 3.99 -21.44 11.24
N ASP A 407 3.19 -21.74 10.22
CA ASP A 407 2.58 -23.05 10.04
C ASP A 407 3.49 -24.06 9.31
N PHE A 408 4.30 -23.56 8.37
CA PHE A 408 5.11 -24.41 7.52
C PHE A 408 6.61 -24.28 7.73
N GLY A 409 7.04 -23.42 8.67
CA GLY A 409 8.44 -23.28 9.08
C GLY A 409 9.36 -22.75 7.96
N MET A 410 8.80 -22.03 6.99
CA MET A 410 9.59 -21.45 5.90
C MET A 410 10.46 -20.31 6.41
N ASP A 411 11.67 -20.17 5.87
CA ASP A 411 12.46 -18.95 6.00
C ASP A 411 11.78 -17.78 5.25
N PRO A 412 12.16 -16.51 5.54
CA PRO A 412 11.51 -15.36 4.90
C PRO A 412 11.56 -15.36 3.39
N GLN A 413 12.67 -15.79 2.76
CA GLN A 413 12.78 -15.82 1.31
C GLN A 413 11.86 -16.88 0.71
N SER A 414 11.88 -18.09 1.24
CA SER A 414 10.98 -19.18 0.82
C SER A 414 9.51 -18.81 1.00
N ALA A 415 9.17 -18.08 2.09
CA ALA A 415 7.82 -17.60 2.33
C ALA A 415 7.36 -16.56 1.29
N ILE A 416 8.28 -15.76 0.76
CA ILE A 416 8.02 -14.77 -0.30
C ILE A 416 7.92 -15.44 -1.68
N ASP A 417 8.81 -16.39 -1.97
CA ASP A 417 8.93 -17.03 -3.29
C ASP A 417 7.74 -17.92 -3.65
N GLY A 418 7.06 -18.45 -2.64
CA GLY A 418 5.92 -19.35 -2.82
C GLY A 418 4.84 -18.77 -3.72
N PRO A 419 4.18 -19.60 -4.58
CA PRO A 419 3.14 -19.14 -5.47
C PRO A 419 1.94 -18.56 -4.71
N ARG A 420 1.33 -17.55 -5.29
CA ARG A 420 0.24 -16.78 -4.68
C ARG A 420 -1.10 -17.06 -5.34
N SER A 421 -2.15 -16.96 -4.54
CA SER A 421 -3.52 -17.00 -5.01
C SER A 421 -4.29 -15.83 -4.41
N PHE A 422 -5.28 -15.33 -5.16
CA PHE A 422 -6.14 -14.26 -4.68
C PHE A 422 -7.56 -14.37 -5.26
N PHE A 423 -8.57 -14.33 -4.40
CA PHE A 423 -9.96 -14.27 -4.83
C PHE A 423 -10.36 -12.83 -5.12
N GLU A 424 -10.73 -12.57 -6.36
CA GLU A 424 -11.07 -11.24 -6.83
C GLU A 424 -12.02 -11.30 -8.02
N ASN A 425 -12.96 -10.35 -8.10
CA ASN A 425 -13.94 -10.26 -9.20
C ASN A 425 -14.66 -11.58 -9.52
N GLY A 426 -14.97 -12.35 -8.47
CA GLY A 426 -15.65 -13.65 -8.63
C GLY A 426 -14.79 -14.80 -9.10
N ALA A 427 -13.48 -14.60 -9.23
CA ALA A 427 -12.51 -15.63 -9.64
C ALA A 427 -11.41 -15.84 -8.58
N LEU A 428 -10.93 -17.06 -8.47
CA LEU A 428 -9.72 -17.40 -7.71
C LEU A 428 -8.54 -17.40 -8.69
N ASN A 429 -7.76 -16.33 -8.64
CA ASN A 429 -6.57 -16.16 -9.45
C ASN A 429 -5.41 -16.98 -8.86
N LEU A 430 -4.74 -17.79 -9.65
CA LEU A 430 -3.58 -18.60 -9.29
C LEU A 430 -2.35 -18.19 -10.10
N GLU A 431 -1.21 -17.98 -9.45
CA GLU A 431 0.08 -17.84 -10.15
C GLU A 431 0.54 -19.17 -10.79
N THR A 432 1.36 -19.08 -11.81
CA THR A 432 1.87 -20.23 -12.58
C THR A 432 2.70 -21.25 -11.76
N GLY A 433 3.06 -20.91 -10.51
CA GLY A 433 3.72 -21.84 -9.59
C GLY A 433 2.80 -22.92 -8.99
N TYR A 434 1.48 -22.80 -9.14
CA TYR A 434 0.54 -23.88 -8.81
C TYR A 434 0.52 -24.95 -9.90
N ASP A 435 0.28 -26.20 -9.52
CA ASP A 435 0.12 -27.29 -10.50
C ASP A 435 -1.33 -27.40 -11.03
N GLN A 436 -1.48 -28.06 -12.17
CA GLN A 436 -2.78 -28.25 -12.82
C GLN A 436 -3.75 -29.09 -11.97
N LYS A 437 -3.22 -30.02 -11.16
CA LYS A 437 -4.04 -30.83 -10.27
C LYS A 437 -4.67 -30.00 -9.17
N THR A 438 -3.89 -29.12 -8.55
CA THR A 438 -4.39 -28.15 -7.57
C THR A 438 -5.49 -27.28 -8.14
N ALA A 439 -5.31 -26.75 -9.35
CA ALA A 439 -6.33 -25.96 -10.04
C ALA A 439 -7.63 -26.76 -10.29
N ALA A 440 -7.50 -28.02 -10.73
CA ALA A 440 -8.65 -28.92 -10.95
C ALA A 440 -9.38 -29.27 -9.65
N ASP A 441 -8.64 -29.55 -8.56
CA ASP A 441 -9.21 -29.85 -7.24
C ASP A 441 -9.95 -28.62 -6.66
N LEU A 442 -9.41 -27.41 -6.84
CA LEU A 442 -10.08 -26.15 -6.45
C LEU A 442 -11.37 -25.91 -7.26
N THR A 443 -11.34 -26.19 -8.55
CA THR A 443 -12.53 -26.14 -9.41
C THR A 443 -13.59 -27.13 -8.95
N ALA A 444 -13.20 -28.33 -8.56
CA ALA A 444 -14.12 -29.35 -8.03
C ALA A 444 -14.75 -28.92 -6.68
N LEU A 445 -14.07 -28.12 -5.87
CA LEU A 445 -14.62 -27.48 -4.66
C LEU A 445 -15.61 -26.35 -4.97
N GLY A 446 -15.68 -25.91 -6.24
CA GLY A 446 -16.63 -24.88 -6.70
C GLY A 446 -16.02 -23.50 -6.94
N HIS A 447 -14.68 -23.34 -6.90
CA HIS A 447 -14.03 -22.10 -7.28
C HIS A 447 -14.07 -21.89 -8.80
N ASN A 448 -14.30 -20.65 -9.22
CA ASN A 448 -13.97 -20.20 -10.57
C ASN A 448 -12.48 -19.91 -10.64
N VAL A 449 -11.69 -20.89 -11.06
CA VAL A 449 -10.22 -20.78 -11.09
C VAL A 449 -9.75 -20.14 -12.39
N VAL A 450 -8.87 -19.14 -12.28
CA VAL A 450 -8.24 -18.44 -13.41
C VAL A 450 -6.73 -18.35 -13.15
N TRP A 451 -5.92 -18.57 -14.19
CA TRP A 451 -4.49 -18.32 -14.10
C TRP A 451 -4.22 -16.81 -14.17
N ALA A 452 -3.43 -16.31 -13.25
CA ALA A 452 -3.08 -14.89 -13.21
C ALA A 452 -2.19 -14.52 -14.39
N ASP A 453 -2.57 -13.49 -15.14
CA ASP A 453 -1.79 -12.97 -16.27
C ASP A 453 -0.50 -12.26 -15.82
N ALA A 454 -0.46 -11.81 -14.57
CA ALA A 454 0.68 -11.11 -13.98
C ALA A 454 0.92 -11.57 -12.54
N ALA A 455 2.11 -11.28 -12.02
CA ALA A 455 2.49 -11.55 -10.64
C ALA A 455 1.54 -10.88 -9.63
N ILE A 456 1.18 -11.59 -8.57
CA ILE A 456 0.28 -11.11 -7.51
C ILE A 456 1.12 -10.45 -6.41
N GLY A 457 1.21 -9.12 -6.46
CA GLY A 457 1.93 -8.33 -5.47
C GLY A 457 3.45 -8.48 -5.50
N GLY A 458 4.08 -8.11 -4.40
CA GLY A 458 5.53 -8.20 -4.14
C GLY A 458 5.78 -8.02 -2.65
N ALA A 459 6.85 -8.57 -2.09
CA ALA A 459 7.12 -8.53 -0.66
C ALA A 459 8.60 -8.25 -0.35
N GLN A 460 8.85 -7.63 0.80
CA GLN A 460 10.18 -7.41 1.34
C GLN A 460 10.16 -7.66 2.86
N ALA A 461 11.23 -8.23 3.40
CA ALA A 461 11.35 -8.47 4.83
C ALA A 461 12.80 -8.39 5.31
N ILE A 462 13.00 -8.04 6.58
CA ILE A 462 14.28 -8.19 7.27
C ILE A 462 14.04 -8.91 8.58
N ASN A 463 14.52 -10.15 8.69
CA ASN A 463 14.46 -10.93 9.93
C ASN A 463 15.64 -10.55 10.85
N CYS A 464 15.30 -10.17 12.08
CA CYS A 464 16.26 -9.80 13.13
C CYS A 464 16.51 -11.00 14.04
N HIS A 465 17.49 -11.83 13.72
CA HIS A 465 17.84 -13.01 14.52
C HIS A 465 18.31 -12.65 15.93
N ALA A 466 18.04 -13.56 16.88
CA ALA A 466 18.50 -13.42 18.25
C ALA A 466 20.04 -13.36 18.37
N SER A 467 20.77 -13.92 17.39
CA SER A 467 22.23 -13.85 17.28
C SER A 467 22.77 -12.46 16.90
N GLY A 468 21.86 -11.55 16.50
CA GLY A 468 22.24 -10.24 15.99
C GLY A 468 22.40 -10.19 14.46
N VAL A 469 22.32 -11.30 13.75
CA VAL A 469 22.33 -11.33 12.28
C VAL A 469 21.03 -10.72 11.74
N LEU A 470 21.14 -9.96 10.65
CA LEU A 470 20.00 -9.51 9.85
C LEU A 470 19.94 -10.34 8.57
N GLU A 471 18.77 -10.94 8.32
CA GLU A 471 18.50 -11.71 7.12
C GLU A 471 17.46 -10.97 6.28
N GLY A 472 17.89 -10.47 5.12
CA GLY A 472 17.01 -9.78 4.17
C GLY A 472 16.39 -10.74 3.18
N ALA A 473 15.12 -10.53 2.86
CA ALA A 473 14.39 -11.25 1.83
C ALA A 473 13.72 -10.28 0.86
N SER A 474 13.78 -10.55 -0.44
CA SER A 474 13.29 -9.69 -1.50
C SER A 474 12.55 -10.48 -2.57
N ASP A 475 11.43 -9.95 -3.03
CA ASP A 475 10.54 -10.62 -3.98
C ASP A 475 11.10 -10.62 -5.41
N PRO A 476 11.30 -11.80 -6.02
CA PRO A 476 11.80 -11.90 -7.39
C PRO A 476 10.79 -11.41 -8.44
N ARG A 477 9.55 -11.13 -8.05
CA ARG A 477 8.51 -10.56 -8.93
C ARG A 477 8.72 -9.06 -9.21
N LYS A 478 9.65 -8.42 -8.49
CA LYS A 478 9.95 -6.98 -8.55
C LYS A 478 11.45 -6.74 -8.74
N ASP A 479 11.82 -5.51 -9.09
CA ASP A 479 13.22 -5.10 -9.30
C ASP A 479 13.99 -4.82 -7.98
N GLY A 480 13.36 -5.01 -6.83
CA GLY A 480 13.96 -4.79 -5.52
C GLY A 480 15.03 -5.80 -5.15
N CYS A 481 15.83 -5.47 -4.14
CA CYS A 481 16.83 -6.36 -3.57
C CYS A 481 17.04 -6.11 -2.08
N ALA A 482 17.56 -7.13 -1.37
CA ALA A 482 18.02 -7.00 0.00
C ALA A 482 19.51 -6.68 0.00
N LEU A 483 19.88 -5.58 0.65
CA LEU A 483 21.28 -5.11 0.72
C LEU A 483 21.70 -4.94 2.18
N GLY A 484 22.91 -5.40 2.51
CA GLY A 484 23.56 -5.17 3.78
C GLY A 484 24.97 -4.57 3.58
N TYR A 485 25.41 -3.74 4.53
CA TYR A 485 26.73 -3.12 4.53
C TYR A 485 27.25 -2.89 5.95
#